data_f0f9dbc5262a2a783367d17792b8c6fd
#
_entry.id   f0f9dbc5262a2a783367d17792b8c6fd
#
_cell.length_a   1.000
_cell.length_b   1.000
_cell.length_c   1.000
_cell.angle_alpha   90.00
_cell.angle_beta   90.00
_cell.angle_gamma   90.00
#
_symmetry.space_group_name_H-M   'P 1'
#
loop_
_entity.id
_entity.type
_entity.pdbx_description
1 polymer ?
#
loop_
_entity_poly.entity_id
_entity_poly.type
_entity_poly.pdbx_seq_one_letter_code
_entity_poly.pdbx_strand_id
1 'polypeptide(L)'
;MKRLASILLAAAALGSCSKGNDTPIVPTPPAPAPQIDYIAKIEEFEQGNPNKRYEISFSYDAQKRLSSFVETYPQTTPVQVIKGTLSCSDEAITLVYEENMSQEIFVKPAEYRLALDAKGKASKLQETHHYAGGEDIHAEKDYSYNDDGQLVSSKPWYYDATALTWQNGDMTKVVYSYSYLGVDQSRTDTRTYTTTTNRSYPDLNLFLATTAPTTKTKDLWSDQLGLRSTHLLSSFTEHFSHSGSTTKKTFAYKLDAKGRPTEVALSDSEGTPRTFIITYLEK
;
A
#
# COMPACT_ATOMS: atom_id res chain seq x y z
N MET A 1 -36.76 -32.35 -14.23
CA MET A 1 -37.92 -31.50 -14.57
C MET A 1 -38.44 -30.85 -13.29
N LYS A 2 -38.23 -29.57 -13.07
CA LYS A 2 -39.09 -28.64 -12.30
C LYS A 2 -38.50 -27.24 -12.47
N ARG A 3 -39.29 -26.37 -13.08
CA ARG A 3 -38.97 -24.99 -13.48
C ARG A 3 -39.03 -24.10 -12.25
N LEU A 4 -38.06 -23.25 -12.06
CA LEU A 4 -38.11 -22.10 -11.12
C LEU A 4 -38.66 -20.88 -11.86
N ALA A 5 -39.75 -20.36 -11.35
CA ALA A 5 -40.44 -19.17 -11.84
C ALA A 5 -39.78 -17.90 -11.27
N SER A 6 -39.45 -16.99 -12.17
CA SER A 6 -38.99 -15.62 -11.83
C SER A 6 -40.20 -14.79 -11.41
N ILE A 7 -40.15 -14.20 -10.21
CA ILE A 7 -41.15 -13.22 -9.73
C ILE A 7 -40.65 -11.82 -10.08
N LEU A 8 -41.31 -11.19 -11.07
CA LEU A 8 -41.20 -9.76 -11.34
C LEU A 8 -42.07 -9.00 -10.35
N LEU A 9 -41.50 -8.18 -9.49
CA LEU A 9 -42.25 -7.22 -8.71
C LEU A 9 -42.43 -5.93 -9.52
N ALA A 10 -43.64 -5.65 -9.97
CA ALA A 10 -44.03 -4.40 -10.59
C ALA A 10 -44.47 -3.42 -9.47
N ALA A 11 -43.70 -2.35 -9.27
CA ALA A 11 -44.13 -1.25 -8.43
C ALA A 11 -44.98 -0.27 -9.26
N ALA A 12 -46.26 -0.16 -8.92
CA ALA A 12 -47.17 0.84 -9.50
C ALA A 12 -46.89 2.21 -8.89
N ALA A 13 -46.41 3.15 -9.70
CA ALA A 13 -46.33 4.55 -9.35
C ALA A 13 -47.68 5.21 -9.52
N LEU A 14 -48.26 5.72 -8.43
CA LEU A 14 -49.44 6.59 -8.44
C LEU A 14 -48.98 8.00 -8.86
N GLY A 15 -49.43 8.42 -10.05
CA GLY A 15 -49.15 9.74 -10.56
C GLY A 15 -49.93 10.80 -9.80
N SER A 16 -49.23 11.82 -9.31
CA SER A 16 -49.76 13.12 -8.92
C SER A 16 -49.47 14.08 -10.04
N CYS A 17 -50.52 14.56 -10.72
CA CYS A 17 -50.43 15.62 -11.73
C CYS A 17 -50.14 16.97 -11.07
N SER A 18 -48.89 17.45 -11.16
CA SER A 18 -48.57 18.84 -11.05
C SER A 18 -47.99 19.32 -12.38
N LYS A 19 -48.63 20.37 -13.00
CA LYS A 19 -48.07 21.03 -14.18
C LYS A 19 -46.85 21.84 -13.76
N GLY A 20 -45.68 21.25 -13.86
CA GLY A 20 -44.39 21.90 -13.82
C GLY A 20 -43.67 21.60 -15.15
N ASN A 21 -42.92 22.55 -15.71
CA ASN A 21 -42.06 22.35 -16.85
C ASN A 21 -40.98 21.33 -16.54
N ASP A 22 -41.28 20.04 -16.68
CA ASP A 22 -40.31 18.96 -16.51
C ASP A 22 -39.40 18.91 -17.73
N THR A 23 -38.28 19.60 -17.66
CA THR A 23 -37.14 19.30 -18.53
C THR A 23 -36.75 17.85 -18.22
N PRO A 24 -36.68 16.93 -19.20
CA PRO A 24 -36.29 15.55 -18.95
C PRO A 24 -34.92 15.53 -18.26
N ILE A 25 -34.86 14.96 -17.05
CA ILE A 25 -33.57 14.71 -16.37
C ILE A 25 -32.87 13.66 -17.22
N VAL A 26 -31.94 14.09 -18.06
CA VAL A 26 -31.04 13.20 -18.77
C VAL A 26 -30.16 12.54 -17.71
N PRO A 27 -30.18 11.20 -17.55
CA PRO A 27 -29.33 10.53 -16.58
C PRO A 27 -27.90 10.93 -16.83
N THR A 28 -27.23 11.51 -15.86
CA THR A 28 -25.79 11.80 -15.95
C THR A 28 -25.08 10.48 -16.22
N PRO A 29 -24.27 10.36 -17.28
CA PRO A 29 -23.48 9.16 -17.52
C PRO A 29 -22.70 8.80 -16.25
N PRO A 30 -22.59 7.51 -15.89
CA PRO A 30 -21.78 7.10 -14.77
C PRO A 30 -20.36 7.67 -14.93
N ALA A 31 -19.80 8.18 -13.85
CA ALA A 31 -18.43 8.69 -13.86
C ALA A 31 -17.49 7.60 -14.41
N PRO A 32 -16.56 7.94 -15.30
CA PRO A 32 -15.60 6.96 -15.80
C PRO A 32 -14.86 6.32 -14.62
N ALA A 33 -14.63 5.00 -14.70
CA ALA A 33 -13.87 4.29 -13.68
C ALA A 33 -12.51 4.98 -13.46
N PRO A 34 -12.05 5.09 -12.21
CA PRO A 34 -10.79 5.77 -11.91
C PRO A 34 -9.64 5.11 -12.70
N GLN A 35 -8.89 5.93 -13.42
CA GLN A 35 -7.74 5.46 -14.17
C GLN A 35 -6.64 5.05 -13.20
N ILE A 36 -6.13 3.81 -13.33
CA ILE A 36 -4.97 3.31 -12.58
C ILE A 36 -3.73 3.43 -13.47
N ASP A 37 -2.65 3.96 -12.89
CA ASP A 37 -1.34 4.11 -13.51
C ASP A 37 -0.39 3.06 -12.93
N TYR A 38 -0.05 2.03 -13.71
CA TYR A 38 0.78 0.89 -13.29
C TYR A 38 2.26 1.29 -13.30
N ILE A 39 2.91 1.26 -12.15
CA ILE A 39 4.34 1.52 -12.03
C ILE A 39 5.12 0.30 -12.55
N ALA A 40 6.02 0.52 -13.50
CA ALA A 40 6.93 -0.51 -13.98
C ALA A 40 8.20 -0.59 -13.12
N LYS A 41 8.70 0.58 -12.67
CA LYS A 41 9.96 0.67 -11.94
C LYS A 41 10.03 1.93 -11.09
N ILE A 42 10.71 1.84 -9.94
CA ILE A 42 11.13 2.97 -9.12
C ILE A 42 12.64 2.85 -8.87
N GLU A 43 13.37 3.93 -9.08
CA GLU A 43 14.79 4.06 -8.80
C GLU A 43 15.02 5.14 -7.76
N GLU A 44 15.87 4.89 -6.76
CA GLU A 44 16.21 5.82 -5.68
C GLU A 44 17.67 6.27 -5.79
N PHE A 45 17.90 7.57 -5.67
CA PHE A 45 19.21 8.21 -5.67
C PHE A 45 19.35 9.11 -4.44
N GLU A 46 20.53 9.21 -3.88
CA GLU A 46 20.87 10.29 -2.93
C GLU A 46 21.16 11.58 -3.70
N GLN A 47 20.79 12.71 -3.13
CA GLN A 47 21.05 14.00 -3.76
C GLN A 47 22.56 14.24 -3.95
N GLY A 48 22.93 14.58 -5.18
CA GLY A 48 24.34 14.81 -5.55
C GLY A 48 25.13 13.53 -5.82
N ASN A 49 24.56 12.36 -5.68
CA ASN A 49 25.18 11.07 -6.00
C ASN A 49 24.52 10.48 -7.26
N PRO A 50 25.24 10.31 -8.38
CA PRO A 50 24.68 9.73 -9.59
C PRO A 50 24.49 8.20 -9.48
N ASN A 51 25.06 7.57 -8.45
CA ASN A 51 24.94 6.14 -8.26
C ASN A 51 23.57 5.80 -7.67
N LYS A 52 22.89 4.88 -8.31
CA LYS A 52 21.62 4.34 -7.84
C LYS A 52 21.81 3.65 -6.49
N ARG A 53 20.97 4.01 -5.52
CA ARG A 53 20.96 3.43 -4.18
C ARG A 53 20.07 2.18 -4.10
N TYR A 54 18.93 2.24 -4.79
CA TYR A 54 17.89 1.23 -4.77
C TYR A 54 17.13 1.22 -6.07
N GLU A 55 16.66 0.05 -6.47
CA GLU A 55 15.75 -0.12 -7.59
C GLU A 55 14.73 -1.18 -7.27
N ILE A 56 13.47 -0.96 -7.63
CA ILE A 56 12.45 -2.00 -7.67
C ILE A 56 11.75 -1.99 -9.02
N SER A 57 11.60 -3.17 -9.61
CA SER A 57 10.86 -3.40 -10.85
C SER A 57 9.66 -4.30 -10.58
N PHE A 58 8.53 -4.00 -11.20
CA PHE A 58 7.26 -4.68 -11.01
C PHE A 58 6.81 -5.40 -12.29
N SER A 59 6.23 -6.58 -12.14
CA SER A 59 5.58 -7.34 -13.20
C SER A 59 4.13 -7.62 -12.85
N TYR A 60 3.28 -7.68 -13.87
CA TYR A 60 1.83 -7.84 -13.71
C TYR A 60 1.33 -9.00 -14.56
N ASP A 61 0.29 -9.67 -14.09
CA ASP A 61 -0.40 -10.71 -14.85
C ASP A 61 -1.32 -10.13 -15.94
N ALA A 62 -1.98 -11.00 -16.69
CA ALA A 62 -2.92 -10.60 -17.74
C ALA A 62 -4.14 -9.81 -17.22
N GLN A 63 -4.48 -9.96 -15.94
CA GLN A 63 -5.53 -9.23 -15.24
C GLN A 63 -5.03 -7.93 -14.60
N LYS A 64 -3.77 -7.54 -14.86
CA LYS A 64 -3.12 -6.36 -14.28
C LYS A 64 -2.97 -6.41 -12.76
N ARG A 65 -2.96 -7.58 -12.15
CA ARG A 65 -2.60 -7.78 -10.76
C ARG A 65 -1.08 -7.92 -10.67
N LEU A 66 -0.48 -7.41 -9.58
CA LEU A 66 0.94 -7.59 -9.33
C LEU A 66 1.27 -9.08 -9.21
N SER A 67 2.19 -9.57 -10.05
CA SER A 67 2.60 -10.98 -10.09
C SER A 67 4.01 -11.21 -9.56
N SER A 68 4.89 -10.23 -9.69
CA SER A 68 6.23 -10.31 -9.12
C SER A 68 6.88 -8.94 -9.01
N PHE A 69 7.95 -8.88 -8.21
CA PHE A 69 8.86 -7.74 -8.17
C PHE A 69 10.30 -8.21 -7.99
N VAL A 70 11.24 -7.35 -8.34
CA VAL A 70 12.66 -7.53 -8.08
C VAL A 70 13.20 -6.23 -7.48
N GLU A 71 13.75 -6.32 -6.26
CA GLU A 71 14.49 -5.24 -5.62
C GLU A 71 15.98 -5.46 -5.77
N THR A 72 16.72 -4.39 -5.98
CA THR A 72 18.18 -4.43 -6.10
C THR A 72 18.79 -3.30 -5.29
N TYR A 73 19.83 -3.63 -4.52
CA TYR A 73 20.66 -2.69 -3.75
C TYR A 73 22.06 -2.71 -4.36
N PRO A 74 22.34 -1.90 -5.40
CA PRO A 74 23.55 -2.00 -6.19
C PRO A 74 24.82 -1.54 -5.45
N GLN A 75 24.66 -0.86 -4.32
CA GLN A 75 25.78 -0.37 -3.50
C GLN A 75 26.21 -1.37 -2.41
N THR A 76 25.53 -2.48 -2.23
CA THR A 76 25.93 -3.55 -1.30
C THR A 76 26.98 -4.46 -1.91
N THR A 77 27.81 -5.09 -1.08
CA THR A 77 28.82 -6.05 -1.55
C THR A 77 28.70 -7.36 -0.76
N PRO A 78 28.25 -8.46 -1.38
CA PRO A 78 27.76 -8.56 -2.76
C PRO A 78 26.49 -7.75 -3.00
N VAL A 79 26.15 -7.47 -4.26
CA VAL A 79 24.88 -6.81 -4.63
C VAL A 79 23.70 -7.62 -4.08
N GLN A 80 22.91 -7.00 -3.22
CA GLN A 80 21.72 -7.62 -2.67
C GLN A 80 20.58 -7.57 -3.69
N VAL A 81 19.97 -8.70 -3.92
CA VAL A 81 18.78 -8.83 -4.79
C VAL A 81 17.70 -9.58 -4.03
N ILE A 82 16.50 -9.02 -4.06
CA ILE A 82 15.31 -9.58 -3.43
C ILE A 82 14.27 -9.82 -4.53
N LYS A 83 13.69 -11.01 -4.55
CA LYS A 83 12.64 -11.37 -5.50
C LYS A 83 11.38 -11.74 -4.75
N GLY A 84 10.26 -11.19 -5.17
CA GLY A 84 8.95 -11.58 -4.66
C GLY A 84 8.10 -12.12 -5.80
N THR A 85 7.44 -13.25 -5.57
CA THR A 85 6.44 -13.83 -6.48
C THR A 85 5.10 -13.89 -5.80
N LEU A 86 4.07 -13.32 -6.44
CA LEU A 86 2.72 -13.28 -5.91
C LEU A 86 1.81 -14.23 -6.68
N SER A 87 1.01 -15.00 -5.96
CA SER A 87 -0.11 -15.75 -6.50
C SER A 87 -1.40 -15.23 -5.88
N CYS A 88 -2.41 -14.96 -6.73
CA CYS A 88 -3.67 -14.37 -6.31
C CYS A 88 -4.82 -15.35 -6.60
N SER A 89 -5.65 -15.60 -5.58
CA SER A 89 -6.95 -16.26 -5.70
C SER A 89 -8.05 -15.34 -5.13
N ASP A 90 -9.30 -15.77 -5.21
CA ASP A 90 -10.42 -15.03 -4.60
C ASP A 90 -10.38 -15.05 -3.06
N GLU A 91 -9.68 -16.04 -2.47
CA GLU A 91 -9.60 -16.24 -1.01
C GLU A 91 -8.32 -15.73 -0.39
N ALA A 92 -7.23 -15.63 -1.17
CA ALA A 92 -5.93 -15.25 -0.63
C ALA A 92 -4.97 -14.72 -1.68
N ILE A 93 -4.01 -13.91 -1.21
CA ILE A 93 -2.78 -13.58 -1.94
C ILE A 93 -1.62 -14.21 -1.18
N THR A 94 -0.78 -14.95 -1.88
CA THR A 94 0.45 -15.51 -1.31
C THR A 94 1.65 -14.82 -1.95
N LEU A 95 2.58 -14.37 -1.13
CA LEU A 95 3.88 -13.84 -1.55
C LEU A 95 4.96 -14.78 -1.06
N VAL A 96 5.75 -15.29 -1.98
CA VAL A 96 7.02 -15.99 -1.69
C VAL A 96 8.16 -15.01 -1.93
N TYR A 97 9.02 -14.88 -0.94
CA TYR A 97 10.06 -13.87 -0.86
C TYR A 97 11.43 -14.54 -0.77
N GLU A 98 12.27 -14.32 -1.80
CA GLU A 98 13.61 -14.86 -1.90
C GLU A 98 14.65 -13.75 -1.79
N GLU A 99 15.63 -13.92 -0.92
CA GLU A 99 16.70 -12.96 -0.69
C GLU A 99 18.05 -13.64 -0.87
N ASN A 100 18.97 -13.01 -1.62
CA ASN A 100 20.34 -13.51 -1.80
C ASN A 100 21.30 -12.97 -0.73
N MET A 101 20.84 -12.77 0.50
CA MET A 101 21.73 -12.33 1.58
C MET A 101 22.75 -13.42 1.93
N SER A 102 24.01 -13.02 2.03
CA SER A 102 25.15 -13.88 2.41
C SER A 102 25.16 -14.30 3.88
N GLN A 103 24.13 -13.99 4.65
CA GLN A 103 24.02 -14.41 6.05
C GLN A 103 23.06 -15.59 6.15
N GLU A 104 23.62 -16.74 6.47
CA GLU A 104 23.04 -18.08 6.59
C GLU A 104 21.91 -18.24 7.63
N ILE A 105 21.23 -17.15 8.04
CA ILE A 105 20.19 -17.20 9.07
C ILE A 105 18.88 -17.75 8.49
N PHE A 106 18.55 -17.43 7.23
CA PHE A 106 17.36 -17.92 6.55
C PHE A 106 17.71 -18.97 5.50
N VAL A 107 17.19 -20.18 5.67
CA VAL A 107 17.52 -21.35 4.80
C VAL A 107 16.52 -21.52 3.66
N LYS A 108 15.37 -20.90 3.77
CA LYS A 108 14.28 -20.99 2.79
C LYS A 108 13.63 -19.62 2.58
N PRO A 109 12.94 -19.41 1.45
CA PRO A 109 12.15 -18.21 1.23
C PRO A 109 11.15 -17.97 2.37
N ALA A 110 10.97 -16.71 2.76
CA ALA A 110 9.85 -16.34 3.63
C ALA A 110 8.54 -16.38 2.84
N GLU A 111 7.47 -16.84 3.47
CA GLU A 111 6.15 -16.92 2.88
C GLU A 111 5.16 -16.04 3.65
N TYR A 112 4.39 -15.26 2.92
CA TYR A 112 3.34 -14.40 3.45
C TYR A 112 2.03 -14.76 2.78
N ARG A 113 1.00 -15.06 3.57
CA ARG A 113 -0.34 -15.37 3.09
C ARG A 113 -1.34 -14.38 3.63
N LEU A 114 -1.90 -13.56 2.75
CA LEU A 114 -2.94 -12.59 3.04
C LEU A 114 -4.31 -13.21 2.74
N ALA A 115 -5.04 -13.62 3.78
CA ALA A 115 -6.41 -14.11 3.62
C ALA A 115 -7.36 -12.95 3.29
N LEU A 116 -8.27 -13.15 2.34
CA LEU A 116 -9.24 -12.16 1.89
C LEU A 116 -10.66 -12.54 2.38
N ASP A 117 -11.45 -11.52 2.69
CA ASP A 117 -12.89 -11.68 2.93
C ASP A 117 -13.68 -11.70 1.62
N ALA A 118 -15.00 -11.89 1.71
CA ALA A 118 -15.89 -11.92 0.54
C ALA A 118 -15.96 -10.60 -0.26
N LYS A 119 -15.40 -9.50 0.27
CA LYS A 119 -15.28 -8.20 -0.39
C LYS A 119 -13.89 -8.00 -1.00
N GLY A 120 -13.00 -9.00 -0.91
CA GLY A 120 -11.61 -8.91 -1.36
C GLY A 120 -10.71 -8.08 -0.45
N LYS A 121 -11.13 -7.81 0.80
CA LYS A 121 -10.32 -7.13 1.80
C LYS A 121 -9.55 -8.14 2.64
N ALA A 122 -8.35 -7.76 3.05
CA ALA A 122 -7.51 -8.58 3.91
C ALA A 122 -8.18 -8.78 5.28
N SER A 123 -8.38 -10.02 5.68
CA SER A 123 -8.89 -10.37 7.01
C SER A 123 -7.76 -10.74 7.97
N LYS A 124 -6.73 -11.41 7.44
CA LYS A 124 -5.58 -11.87 8.22
C LYS A 124 -4.33 -11.95 7.34
N LEU A 125 -3.18 -11.60 7.91
CA LEU A 125 -1.86 -11.94 7.35
C LEU A 125 -1.24 -13.06 8.19
N GLN A 126 -0.71 -14.08 7.52
CA GLN A 126 0.14 -15.11 8.09
C GLN A 126 1.53 -14.97 7.50
N GLU A 127 2.53 -14.90 8.35
CA GLU A 127 3.95 -14.84 7.99
C GLU A 127 4.64 -16.11 8.46
N THR A 128 5.40 -16.77 7.57
CA THR A 128 6.23 -17.93 7.93
C THR A 128 7.67 -17.63 7.56
N HIS A 129 8.54 -17.71 8.54
CA HIS A 129 9.98 -17.54 8.39
C HIS A 129 10.69 -18.86 8.73
N HIS A 130 11.55 -19.29 7.81
CA HIS A 130 12.28 -20.55 7.94
C HIS A 130 13.72 -20.28 8.38
N TYR A 131 14.15 -20.92 9.49
CA TYR A 131 15.50 -20.75 10.04
C TYR A 131 16.36 -21.98 9.84
N ALA A 132 17.68 -21.77 9.69
CA ALA A 132 18.67 -22.85 9.62
C ALA A 132 18.71 -23.63 10.93
N GLY A 133 18.23 -24.87 10.92
CA GLY A 133 18.32 -25.80 12.06
C GLY A 133 17.37 -25.50 13.23
N GLY A 134 16.39 -24.61 13.04
CA GLY A 134 15.36 -24.26 14.02
C GLY A 134 13.94 -24.59 13.55
N GLU A 135 12.98 -24.35 14.42
CA GLU A 135 11.56 -24.38 14.09
C GLU A 135 11.19 -23.14 13.26
N ASP A 136 10.23 -23.30 12.33
CA ASP A 136 9.69 -22.17 11.58
C ASP A 136 8.98 -21.20 12.55
N ILE A 137 9.22 -19.91 12.37
CA ILE A 137 8.47 -18.87 13.11
C ILE A 137 7.23 -18.51 12.31
N HIS A 138 6.08 -18.62 12.98
CA HIS A 138 4.80 -18.21 12.45
C HIS A 138 4.29 -16.96 13.17
N ALA A 139 3.89 -15.95 12.43
CA ALA A 139 3.29 -14.75 12.95
C ALA A 139 1.95 -14.50 12.27
N GLU A 140 0.99 -13.96 12.99
CA GLU A 140 -0.32 -13.57 12.46
C GLU A 140 -0.60 -12.11 12.77
N LYS A 141 -1.37 -11.48 11.89
CA LYS A 141 -1.84 -10.11 12.03
C LYS A 141 -3.29 -10.02 11.58
N ASP A 142 -4.15 -9.51 12.47
CA ASP A 142 -5.56 -9.27 12.19
C ASP A 142 -5.79 -7.81 11.76
N TYR A 143 -6.83 -7.58 10.95
CA TYR A 143 -7.19 -6.30 10.39
C TYR A 143 -8.64 -5.93 10.70
N SER A 144 -8.90 -4.64 10.94
CA SER A 144 -10.25 -4.11 11.15
C SER A 144 -10.46 -2.88 10.26
N TYR A 145 -11.67 -2.74 9.72
CA TYR A 145 -12.03 -1.74 8.73
C TYR A 145 -13.22 -0.90 9.19
N ASN A 146 -13.30 0.35 8.70
CA ASN A 146 -14.51 1.15 8.78
C ASN A 146 -15.50 0.77 7.65
N ASP A 147 -16.67 1.43 7.63
CA ASP A 147 -17.72 1.18 6.63
C ASP A 147 -17.28 1.51 5.19
N ASP A 148 -16.32 2.43 5.02
CA ASP A 148 -15.72 2.78 3.72
C ASP A 148 -14.67 1.76 3.25
N GLY A 149 -14.39 0.71 4.04
CA GLY A 149 -13.38 -0.31 3.74
C GLY A 149 -11.94 0.17 3.91
N GLN A 150 -11.73 1.25 4.68
CA GLN A 150 -10.41 1.74 5.04
C GLN A 150 -9.93 1.05 6.32
N LEU A 151 -8.66 0.65 6.37
CA LEU A 151 -8.06 0.04 7.55
C LEU A 151 -8.07 1.03 8.72
N VAL A 152 -8.62 0.64 9.87
CA VAL A 152 -8.64 1.45 11.09
C VAL A 152 -7.76 0.89 12.20
N SER A 153 -7.52 -0.41 12.21
CA SER A 153 -6.58 -1.02 13.14
C SER A 153 -5.99 -2.32 12.63
N SER A 154 -4.79 -2.64 13.12
CA SER A 154 -4.19 -3.96 13.01
C SER A 154 -3.53 -4.35 14.33
N LYS A 155 -3.53 -5.67 14.63
CA LYS A 155 -2.83 -6.24 15.79
C LYS A 155 -1.73 -7.15 15.27
N PRO A 156 -0.49 -6.70 15.19
CA PRO A 156 0.65 -7.53 14.86
C PRO A 156 1.08 -8.37 16.09
N TRP A 157 1.71 -9.49 15.84
CA TRP A 157 2.15 -10.42 16.88
C TRP A 157 3.16 -9.82 17.87
N TYR A 158 4.03 -8.89 17.41
CA TYR A 158 5.09 -8.28 18.25
C TYR A 158 4.77 -6.88 18.78
N TYR A 159 3.71 -6.23 18.28
CA TYR A 159 3.34 -4.87 18.67
C TYR A 159 1.90 -4.87 19.14
N ASP A 160 1.59 -4.08 20.15
CA ASP A 160 0.30 -4.12 20.83
C ASP A 160 -0.85 -3.66 19.92
N ALA A 161 -0.65 -2.65 19.09
CA ALA A 161 -1.64 -2.24 18.09
C ALA A 161 -1.10 -1.19 17.11
N THR A 162 -1.76 -1.12 15.95
CA THR A 162 -1.66 0.03 15.05
C THR A 162 -3.06 0.60 14.86
N ALA A 163 -3.23 1.91 15.08
CA ALA A 163 -4.48 2.62 14.87
C ALA A 163 -4.32 3.67 13.76
N LEU A 164 -5.29 3.74 12.84
CA LEU A 164 -5.26 4.65 11.69
C LEU A 164 -6.46 5.60 11.74
N THR A 165 -6.22 6.86 11.38
CA THR A 165 -7.25 7.90 11.27
C THR A 165 -7.32 8.40 9.83
N TRP A 166 -8.55 8.52 9.33
CA TRP A 166 -8.86 8.94 7.97
C TRP A 166 -9.65 10.24 7.94
N GLN A 167 -9.38 11.09 6.96
CA GLN A 167 -10.15 12.31 6.70
C GLN A 167 -10.21 12.55 5.19
N ASN A 168 -11.40 12.68 4.64
CA ASN A 168 -11.65 12.94 3.20
C ASN A 168 -10.95 11.93 2.26
N GLY A 169 -10.91 10.65 2.64
CA GLY A 169 -10.27 9.60 1.86
C GLY A 169 -8.74 9.52 2.01
N ASP A 170 -8.12 10.35 2.86
CA ASP A 170 -6.69 10.34 3.14
C ASP A 170 -6.38 9.87 4.56
N MET A 171 -5.35 9.03 4.70
CA MET A 171 -4.88 8.53 5.99
C MET A 171 -4.02 9.60 6.68
N THR A 172 -4.62 10.36 7.60
CA THR A 172 -3.98 11.53 8.22
C THR A 172 -3.11 11.22 9.42
N LYS A 173 -3.33 10.07 10.08
CA LYS A 173 -2.56 9.68 11.27
C LYS A 173 -2.44 8.17 11.39
N VAL A 174 -1.28 7.71 11.83
CA VAL A 174 -1.02 6.32 12.24
C VAL A 174 -0.38 6.33 13.62
N VAL A 175 -0.90 5.54 14.54
CA VAL A 175 -0.32 5.36 15.89
C VAL A 175 0.10 3.91 16.02
N TYR A 176 1.37 3.70 16.26
CA TYR A 176 1.95 2.41 16.59
C TYR A 176 2.17 2.35 18.10
N SER A 177 1.53 1.41 18.77
CA SER A 177 1.74 1.16 20.20
C SER A 177 2.58 -0.11 20.36
N TYR A 178 3.54 -0.08 21.27
CA TYR A 178 4.39 -1.23 21.57
C TYR A 178 4.91 -1.13 23.02
N SER A 179 5.22 -2.27 23.61
CA SER A 179 5.86 -2.32 24.92
C SER A 179 7.36 -2.62 24.74
N TYR A 180 8.22 -1.83 25.36
CA TYR A 180 9.67 -2.04 25.37
C TYR A 180 10.17 -2.05 26.81
N LEU A 181 10.77 -3.16 27.23
CA LEU A 181 11.24 -3.38 28.62
C LEU A 181 10.15 -3.13 29.67
N GLY A 182 8.88 -3.48 29.36
CA GLY A 182 7.74 -3.29 30.24
C GLY A 182 7.24 -1.84 30.34
N VAL A 183 7.70 -0.94 29.47
CA VAL A 183 7.22 0.44 29.38
C VAL A 183 6.46 0.62 28.05
N ASP A 184 5.23 1.09 28.15
CA ASP A 184 4.42 1.38 26.97
C ASP A 184 4.99 2.57 26.20
N GLN A 185 5.18 2.37 24.91
CA GLN A 185 5.75 3.32 23.98
C GLN A 185 4.81 3.53 22.82
N SER A 186 4.98 4.66 22.13
CA SER A 186 4.27 4.88 20.87
C SER A 186 5.12 5.64 19.85
N ARG A 187 4.84 5.36 18.57
CA ARG A 187 5.23 6.21 17.45
C ARG A 187 3.95 6.74 16.82
N THR A 188 3.89 8.04 16.59
CA THR A 188 2.79 8.68 15.89
C THR A 188 3.30 9.27 14.58
N ASP A 189 2.71 8.84 13.46
CA ASP A 189 2.93 9.41 12.14
C ASP A 189 1.76 10.33 11.80
N THR A 190 2.01 11.60 11.54
CA THR A 190 1.01 12.56 11.04
C THR A 190 1.32 12.90 9.59
N ARG A 191 0.30 12.86 8.72
CA ARG A 191 0.43 12.97 7.26
C ARG A 191 -0.36 14.12 6.69
N THR A 192 0.18 14.78 5.67
CA THR A 192 -0.52 15.78 4.87
C THR A 192 -0.41 15.43 3.40
N TYR A 193 -1.32 15.92 2.59
CA TYR A 193 -1.47 15.51 1.19
C TYR A 193 -1.51 16.72 0.25
N THR A 194 -1.15 16.49 -1.00
CA THR A 194 -1.34 17.43 -2.10
C THR A 194 -2.80 17.40 -2.57
N THR A 195 -3.13 18.19 -3.58
CA THR A 195 -4.42 18.07 -4.31
C THR A 195 -4.36 17.10 -5.49
N THR A 196 -3.20 16.52 -5.78
CA THR A 196 -3.03 15.57 -6.89
C THR A 196 -3.51 14.18 -6.48
N THR A 197 -4.39 13.59 -7.27
CA THR A 197 -4.93 12.25 -7.01
C THR A 197 -3.83 11.17 -7.13
N ASN A 198 -3.80 10.27 -6.16
CA ASN A 198 -2.92 9.10 -6.17
C ASN A 198 -3.54 7.96 -6.97
N ARG A 199 -3.09 7.78 -8.21
CA ARG A 199 -3.56 6.72 -9.14
C ARG A 199 -2.55 5.60 -9.32
N SER A 200 -1.40 5.70 -8.67
CA SER A 200 -0.27 4.79 -8.84
C SER A 200 -0.56 3.40 -8.26
N TYR A 201 -0.23 2.34 -9.00
CA TYR A 201 -0.27 0.97 -8.50
C TYR A 201 1.07 0.26 -8.78
N PRO A 202 1.75 -0.29 -7.78
CA PRO A 202 1.44 -0.23 -6.33
C PRO A 202 1.34 1.19 -5.78
N ASP A 203 0.81 1.35 -4.56
CA ASP A 203 0.58 2.66 -3.95
C ASP A 203 1.88 3.41 -3.68
N LEU A 204 2.10 4.51 -4.40
CA LEU A 204 3.30 5.32 -4.28
C LEU A 204 3.46 5.95 -2.89
N ASN A 205 2.37 6.36 -2.24
CA ASN A 205 2.43 6.97 -0.91
C ASN A 205 3.00 6.01 0.14
N LEU A 206 2.56 4.74 0.13
CA LEU A 206 3.08 3.74 1.05
C LEU A 206 4.55 3.46 0.77
N PHE A 207 4.92 3.34 -0.51
CA PHE A 207 6.30 3.17 -0.92
C PHE A 207 7.20 4.31 -0.41
N LEU A 208 6.76 5.57 -0.54
CA LEU A 208 7.51 6.75 -0.09
C LEU A 208 7.54 6.91 1.43
N ALA A 209 6.46 6.53 2.13
CA ALA A 209 6.37 6.64 3.59
C ALA A 209 7.26 5.62 4.30
N THR A 210 7.57 4.49 3.66
CA THR A 210 8.37 3.42 4.27
C THR A 210 9.86 3.76 4.17
N THR A 211 10.53 3.85 5.32
CA THR A 211 11.95 4.26 5.40
C THR A 211 12.92 3.09 5.35
N ALA A 212 12.47 1.90 5.74
CA ALA A 212 13.32 0.72 5.76
C ALA A 212 13.17 -0.09 4.47
N PRO A 213 14.27 -0.42 3.78
CA PRO A 213 14.25 -1.16 2.53
C PRO A 213 13.46 -2.48 2.62
N THR A 214 13.69 -3.24 3.68
CA THR A 214 13.11 -4.57 3.91
C THR A 214 11.60 -4.57 4.21
N THR A 215 10.98 -3.41 4.44
CA THR A 215 9.54 -3.29 4.75
C THR A 215 8.72 -2.78 3.59
N LYS A 216 9.36 -2.24 2.52
CA LYS A 216 8.66 -1.64 1.37
C LYS A 216 7.77 -2.63 0.63
N THR A 217 8.17 -3.89 0.58
CA THR A 217 7.43 -4.94 -0.14
C THR A 217 6.18 -5.43 0.59
N LYS A 218 6.10 -5.29 1.91
CA LYS A 218 4.93 -5.68 2.71
C LYS A 218 3.71 -4.78 2.43
N ASP A 219 3.93 -3.59 1.88
CA ASP A 219 2.89 -2.61 1.59
C ASP A 219 2.33 -2.72 0.15
N LEU A 220 2.77 -3.72 -0.62
CA LEU A 220 2.30 -3.96 -2.00
C LEU A 220 0.81 -4.32 -2.09
N TRP A 221 0.19 -4.68 -0.97
CA TRP A 221 -1.24 -5.05 -0.87
C TRP A 221 -2.12 -3.89 -0.40
N SER A 222 -1.71 -2.66 -0.65
CA SER A 222 -2.39 -1.45 -0.17
C SER A 222 -3.90 -1.43 -0.43
N ASP A 223 -4.33 -1.92 -1.58
CA ASP A 223 -5.74 -1.94 -1.97
C ASP A 223 -6.55 -2.97 -1.16
N GLN A 224 -5.98 -4.16 -0.96
CA GLN A 224 -6.58 -5.21 -0.14
C GLN A 224 -6.57 -4.83 1.34
N LEU A 225 -5.53 -4.14 1.78
CA LEU A 225 -5.40 -3.63 3.15
C LEU A 225 -6.22 -2.34 3.39
N GLY A 226 -6.85 -1.75 2.35
CA GLY A 226 -7.58 -0.49 2.51
C GLY A 226 -6.70 0.66 3.00
N LEU A 227 -5.44 0.71 2.56
CA LEU A 227 -4.44 1.71 2.97
C LEU A 227 -4.28 2.85 1.96
N ARG A 228 -4.89 2.75 0.78
CA ARG A 228 -4.75 3.75 -0.28
C ARG A 228 -5.39 5.07 0.10
N SER A 229 -4.58 6.12 0.14
CA SER A 229 -5.05 7.51 0.25
C SER A 229 -5.44 8.06 -1.13
N THR A 230 -6.44 8.93 -1.15
CA THR A 230 -6.97 9.55 -2.39
C THR A 230 -5.93 10.44 -3.06
N HIS A 231 -5.12 11.16 -2.29
CA HIS A 231 -4.15 12.12 -2.81
C HIS A 231 -2.71 11.70 -2.57
N LEU A 232 -1.78 12.31 -3.30
CA LEU A 232 -0.34 12.10 -3.10
C LEU A 232 0.13 12.74 -1.79
N LEU A 233 0.98 12.03 -1.06
CA LEU A 233 1.56 12.46 0.20
C LEU A 233 2.44 13.72 0.00
N SER A 234 2.19 14.81 0.74
CA SER A 234 3.04 16.01 0.70
C SER A 234 4.06 16.05 1.81
N SER A 235 3.69 15.57 3.00
CA SER A 235 4.64 15.38 4.10
C SER A 235 4.16 14.33 5.09
N PHE A 236 5.10 13.79 5.85
CA PHE A 236 4.76 13.12 7.09
C PHE A 236 5.76 13.44 8.21
N THR A 237 5.28 13.39 9.45
CA THR A 237 6.04 13.65 10.64
C THR A 237 5.93 12.46 11.56
N GLU A 238 7.06 11.87 11.94
CA GLU A 238 7.16 10.79 12.92
C GLU A 238 7.51 11.39 14.28
N HIS A 239 6.77 11.05 15.31
CA HIS A 239 7.05 11.42 16.69
C HIS A 239 7.18 10.15 17.54
N PHE A 240 8.27 10.02 18.27
CA PHE A 240 8.58 8.89 19.16
C PHE A 240 8.40 9.28 20.62
N SER A 241 7.47 8.64 21.34
CA SER A 241 7.17 8.99 22.74
C SER A 241 8.34 8.75 23.69
N HIS A 242 9.18 7.74 23.44
CA HIS A 242 10.28 7.35 24.32
C HIS A 242 11.45 8.35 24.31
N SER A 243 11.70 9.01 23.18
CA SER A 243 12.82 9.97 23.01
C SER A 243 12.35 11.42 22.92
N GLY A 244 11.04 11.62 22.68
CA GLY A 244 10.51 12.94 22.32
C GLY A 244 10.99 13.44 20.95
N SER A 245 11.75 12.60 20.20
CA SER A 245 12.27 12.99 18.89
C SER A 245 11.16 13.11 17.86
N THR A 246 11.38 13.98 16.88
CA THR A 246 10.44 14.23 15.78
C THR A 246 11.21 14.36 14.48
N THR A 247 10.90 13.50 13.52
CA THR A 247 11.46 13.54 12.17
C THR A 247 10.40 13.98 11.18
N LYS A 248 10.72 14.90 10.28
CA LYS A 248 9.81 15.37 9.24
C LYS A 248 10.37 15.09 7.86
N LYS A 249 9.53 14.51 7.00
CA LYS A 249 9.81 14.26 5.58
C LYS A 249 8.82 15.03 4.71
N THR A 250 9.31 15.63 3.63
CA THR A 250 8.48 16.36 2.65
C THR A 250 8.76 15.87 1.25
N PHE A 251 7.73 15.86 0.41
CA PHE A 251 7.76 15.32 -0.93
C PHE A 251 7.35 16.38 -1.95
N ALA A 252 8.18 16.56 -2.97
CA ALA A 252 7.89 17.42 -4.12
C ALA A 252 7.86 16.56 -5.39
N TYR A 253 6.86 16.78 -6.26
CA TYR A 253 6.58 15.95 -7.41
C TYR A 253 6.80 16.69 -8.72
N LYS A 254 7.46 16.04 -9.69
CA LYS A 254 7.35 16.39 -11.11
C LYS A 254 6.34 15.45 -11.75
N LEU A 255 5.39 16.01 -12.48
CA LEU A 255 4.33 15.26 -13.14
C LEU A 255 4.54 15.28 -14.67
N ASP A 256 4.17 14.19 -15.33
CA ASP A 256 4.08 14.15 -16.79
C ASP A 256 2.80 14.82 -17.31
N ALA A 257 2.63 14.85 -18.62
CA ALA A 257 1.44 15.44 -19.28
C ALA A 257 0.11 14.73 -18.93
N LYS A 258 0.18 13.50 -18.36
CA LYS A 258 -0.98 12.75 -17.87
C LYS A 258 -1.25 12.98 -16.37
N GLY A 259 -0.44 13.84 -15.73
CA GLY A 259 -0.53 14.13 -14.29
C GLY A 259 0.02 13.01 -13.40
N ARG A 260 0.87 12.11 -13.92
CA ARG A 260 1.51 11.02 -13.16
C ARG A 260 2.85 11.50 -12.60
N PRO A 261 3.21 11.21 -11.34
CA PRO A 261 4.53 11.50 -10.80
C PRO A 261 5.62 10.74 -11.56
N THR A 262 6.57 11.45 -12.16
CA THR A 262 7.75 10.85 -12.82
C THR A 262 9.02 11.03 -12.01
N GLU A 263 9.02 12.01 -11.12
CA GLU A 263 10.11 12.24 -10.17
C GLU A 263 9.53 12.71 -8.84
N VAL A 264 10.09 12.22 -7.75
CA VAL A 264 9.76 12.66 -6.39
C VAL A 264 11.04 13.05 -5.67
N ALA A 265 11.14 14.32 -5.26
CA ALA A 265 12.20 14.77 -4.38
C ALA A 265 11.75 14.63 -2.92
N LEU A 266 12.51 13.91 -2.11
CA LEU A 266 12.34 13.74 -0.68
C LEU A 266 13.36 14.58 0.07
N SER A 267 12.87 15.50 0.92
CA SER A 267 13.67 16.17 1.95
C SER A 267 13.35 15.54 3.30
N ASP A 268 14.40 15.20 4.06
CA ASP A 268 14.31 14.58 5.37
C ASP A 268 15.03 15.47 6.39
N SER A 269 14.40 15.77 7.54
CA SER A 269 14.99 16.65 8.56
C SER A 269 16.23 16.07 9.23
N GLU A 270 16.39 14.75 9.21
CA GLU A 270 17.50 14.04 9.88
C GLU A 270 18.32 13.19 8.91
N GLY A 271 17.95 13.15 7.64
CA GLY A 271 18.55 12.27 6.65
C GLY A 271 19.05 12.99 5.38
N THR A 272 19.76 12.24 4.55
CA THR A 272 20.18 12.73 3.23
C THR A 272 18.97 12.89 2.31
N PRO A 273 18.79 14.04 1.64
CA PRO A 273 17.75 14.20 0.63
C PRO A 273 17.88 13.16 -0.50
N ARG A 274 16.76 12.68 -1.00
CA ARG A 274 16.68 11.62 -2.00
C ARG A 274 15.79 12.00 -3.16
N THR A 275 16.03 11.38 -4.30
CA THR A 275 15.20 11.52 -5.50
C THR A 275 14.77 10.15 -5.95
N PHE A 276 13.48 10.00 -6.24
CA PHE A 276 12.90 8.79 -6.83
C PHE A 276 12.51 9.10 -8.28
N ILE A 277 12.93 8.23 -9.20
CA ILE A 277 12.51 8.26 -10.60
C ILE A 277 11.51 7.14 -10.81
N ILE A 278 10.35 7.45 -11.38
CA ILE A 278 9.23 6.54 -11.52
C ILE A 278 8.95 6.32 -13.00
N THR A 279 8.96 5.07 -13.42
CA THR A 279 8.62 4.63 -14.78
C THR A 279 7.31 3.86 -14.74
N TYR A 280 6.40 4.15 -15.67
CA TYR A 280 5.10 3.49 -15.80
C TYR A 280 5.08 2.52 -16.96
N LEU A 281 4.21 1.49 -16.88
CA LEU A 281 3.89 0.68 -18.04
C LEU A 281 3.23 1.56 -19.10
N GLU A 282 3.75 1.51 -20.31
CA GLU A 282 3.05 2.08 -21.46
C GLU A 282 1.86 1.18 -21.82
N LYS A 283 0.76 1.80 -22.26
CA LYS A 283 -0.46 1.10 -22.68
C LYS A 283 -0.31 0.54 -24.09
#